data_261a7b9200a6b108d07ae89db6d9c7b9
#
_entry.id   261a7b9200a6b108d07ae89db6d9c7b9
#
_cell.length_a   1.000
_cell.length_b   1.000
_cell.length_c   1.000
_cell.angle_alpha   90.00
_cell.angle_beta   90.00
_cell.angle_gamma   90.00
#
_symmetry.space_group_name_H-M   'P 1'
#
loop_
_entity.id
_entity.type
_entity.pdbx_description
1 polymer ?
#
loop_
_entity_poly.entity_id
_entity_poly.type
_entity_poly.pdbx_seq_one_letter_code
_entity_poly.pdbx_strand_id
1 'polypeptide(L)'
;MKSSIDRKVSYALQRDGSTHKDADGNEDWTPYCQETVDLTDEYHTITKEFQMKEDTDPETIFNIAMGAVGGEQITQQHRICMDDIVLEKIKAPEIKPEETGKNLLTNGDFSDGTNGWGINTNADQKATTVVTHGGIVFQVKNPGVNDWDVQLIQNGFTLEKGCKYRVKFKVTSTKARTIKLG
;
A
#
# COMPACT_ATOMS: atom_id res chain seq x y z
N MET A 1 -7.47 -1.91 -8.71
CA MET A 1 -7.44 -0.46 -8.41
C MET A 1 -7.75 0.32 -9.68
N LYS A 2 -8.46 1.43 -9.58
CA LYS A 2 -8.62 2.39 -10.70
C LYS A 2 -8.60 3.82 -10.18
N SER A 3 -8.27 4.77 -11.04
CA SER A 3 -8.33 6.21 -10.76
C SER A 3 -9.19 6.93 -11.79
N SER A 4 -9.90 7.98 -11.38
CA SER A 4 -10.68 8.82 -12.30
C SER A 4 -9.84 9.76 -13.16
N ILE A 5 -8.53 9.77 -12.95
CA ILE A 5 -7.52 10.47 -13.79
C ILE A 5 -6.28 9.60 -13.89
N ASP A 6 -5.52 9.71 -14.98
CA ASP A 6 -4.22 9.05 -15.11
C ASP A 6 -3.25 9.58 -14.05
N ARG A 7 -2.65 8.67 -13.27
CA ARG A 7 -1.72 9.03 -12.19
C ARG A 7 -0.85 7.89 -11.74
N LYS A 8 0.26 8.26 -11.10
CA LYS A 8 1.12 7.32 -10.37
C LYS A 8 0.68 7.18 -8.92
N VAL A 9 0.67 5.94 -8.41
CA VAL A 9 0.61 5.64 -6.99
C VAL A 9 1.76 4.69 -6.61
N SER A 10 2.13 4.68 -5.34
CA SER A 10 3.24 3.89 -4.81
C SER A 10 2.74 2.95 -3.74
N TYR A 11 3.16 1.67 -3.73
CA TYR A 11 2.97 0.80 -2.58
C TYR A 11 4.29 0.28 -2.04
N ALA A 12 4.37 0.04 -0.73
CA ALA A 12 5.52 -0.55 -0.05
C ALA A 12 5.13 -1.57 0.99
N LEU A 13 6.01 -2.55 1.11
CA LEU A 13 6.25 -3.32 2.31
C LEU A 13 7.62 -2.88 2.82
N GLN A 14 7.65 -2.25 3.99
CA GLN A 14 8.85 -1.55 4.49
C GLN A 14 8.93 -1.63 6.02
N ARG A 15 10.09 -1.26 6.56
CA ARG A 15 10.25 -1.02 7.99
C ARG A 15 9.28 0.06 8.47
N ASP A 16 8.80 -0.07 9.70
CA ASP A 16 8.13 1.04 10.39
C ASP A 16 9.20 1.93 11.00
N GLY A 17 9.49 3.08 10.40
CA GLY A 17 10.50 4.01 10.89
C GLY A 17 10.16 4.62 12.25
N SER A 18 8.93 4.47 12.75
CA SER A 18 8.60 4.86 14.12
C SER A 18 9.26 3.92 15.14
N THR A 19 9.48 2.66 14.79
CA THR A 19 10.09 1.61 15.63
C THR A 19 11.51 1.24 15.20
N HIS A 20 11.86 1.41 13.91
CA HIS A 20 13.17 1.12 13.37
C HIS A 20 14.03 2.37 13.25
N LYS A 21 15.32 2.23 13.61
CA LYS A 21 16.32 3.32 13.49
C LYS A 21 17.50 2.85 12.67
N ASP A 22 18.08 3.75 11.88
CA ASP A 22 19.34 3.54 11.18
C ASP A 22 20.55 3.65 12.14
N ALA A 23 21.75 3.47 11.60
CA ALA A 23 23.00 3.55 12.38
C ALA A 23 23.25 4.92 13.02
N ASP A 24 22.65 5.98 12.49
CA ASP A 24 22.76 7.34 12.95
C ASP A 24 21.61 7.74 13.91
N GLY A 25 20.65 6.82 14.16
CA GLY A 25 19.50 7.01 15.04
C GLY A 25 18.30 7.70 14.39
N ASN A 26 18.32 7.91 13.08
CA ASN A 26 17.17 8.45 12.34
C ASN A 26 16.14 7.36 12.07
N GLU A 27 14.91 7.75 11.74
CA GLU A 27 13.85 6.85 11.31
C GLU A 27 14.26 6.06 10.07
N ASP A 28 14.12 4.72 10.12
CA ASP A 28 14.48 3.84 9.01
C ASP A 28 13.21 3.29 8.32
N TRP A 29 12.91 3.86 7.16
CA TRP A 29 11.79 3.49 6.29
C TRP A 29 12.22 2.63 5.12
N THR A 30 13.30 1.84 5.27
CA THR A 30 13.85 1.01 4.18
C THR A 30 12.80 0.03 3.65
N PRO A 31 12.53 0.03 2.33
CA PRO A 31 11.56 -0.88 1.72
C PRO A 31 12.16 -2.27 1.49
N TYR A 32 11.38 -3.31 1.77
CA TYR A 32 11.63 -4.71 1.38
C TYR A 32 11.12 -5.00 -0.03
N CYS A 33 10.03 -4.35 -0.39
CA CYS A 33 9.43 -4.40 -1.71
C CYS A 33 8.76 -3.05 -2.00
N GLN A 34 9.11 -2.44 -3.12
CA GLN A 34 8.58 -1.14 -3.54
C GLN A 34 8.31 -1.14 -5.04
N GLU A 35 7.17 -0.59 -5.46
CA GLU A 35 6.85 -0.44 -6.88
C GLU A 35 5.98 0.80 -7.14
N THR A 36 6.13 1.37 -8.35
CA THR A 36 5.28 2.45 -8.86
C THR A 36 4.39 1.88 -9.95
N VAL A 37 3.10 2.17 -9.91
CA VAL A 37 2.09 1.66 -10.85
C VAL A 37 1.32 2.81 -11.47
N ASP A 38 1.11 2.73 -12.79
CA ASP A 38 0.22 3.64 -13.53
C ASP A 38 -1.23 3.19 -13.36
N LEU A 39 -2.12 4.12 -12.99
CA LEU A 39 -3.56 3.89 -12.91
C LEU A 39 -4.30 4.61 -14.03
N THR A 40 -5.30 3.91 -14.57
CA THR A 40 -6.28 4.43 -15.51
C THR A 40 -7.69 4.39 -14.90
N ASP A 41 -8.71 4.72 -15.65
CA ASP A 41 -10.11 4.62 -15.27
C ASP A 41 -10.65 3.16 -15.29
N GLU A 42 -9.81 2.20 -15.71
CA GLU A 42 -10.13 0.77 -15.64
C GLU A 42 -9.57 0.10 -14.39
N TYR A 43 -10.20 -1.01 -13.94
CA TYR A 43 -9.69 -1.81 -12.82
C TYR A 43 -8.49 -2.64 -13.25
N HIS A 44 -7.34 -2.39 -12.61
CA HIS A 44 -6.14 -3.21 -12.76
C HIS A 44 -5.95 -4.11 -11.54
N THR A 45 -5.68 -5.39 -11.77
CA THR A 45 -5.15 -6.28 -10.73
C THR A 45 -3.64 -6.13 -10.70
N ILE A 46 -3.09 -5.74 -9.56
CA ILE A 46 -1.67 -5.62 -9.33
C ILE A 46 -1.23 -6.83 -8.51
N THR A 47 -0.23 -7.55 -8.98
CA THR A 47 0.34 -8.71 -8.29
C THR A 47 1.85 -8.59 -8.30
N LYS A 48 2.46 -8.69 -7.12
CA LYS A 48 3.92 -8.68 -6.95
C LYS A 48 4.35 -9.82 -6.06
N GLU A 49 5.35 -10.58 -6.51
CA GLU A 49 6.06 -11.54 -5.69
C GLU A 49 7.43 -11.00 -5.34
N PHE A 50 7.85 -11.16 -4.11
CA PHE A 50 9.19 -10.81 -3.65
C PHE A 50 9.67 -11.81 -2.60
N GLN A 51 10.97 -11.83 -2.36
CA GLN A 51 11.59 -12.63 -1.30
C GLN A 51 12.16 -11.68 -0.24
N MET A 52 11.81 -11.91 1.01
CA MET A 52 12.39 -11.19 2.14
C MET A 52 13.88 -11.60 2.27
N LYS A 53 14.79 -10.68 1.99
CA LYS A 53 16.25 -10.91 2.05
C LYS A 53 16.86 -10.43 3.35
N GLU A 54 16.23 -9.46 3.98
CA GLU A 54 16.65 -8.88 5.25
C GLU A 54 16.30 -9.82 6.42
N ASP A 55 16.70 -9.45 7.63
CA ASP A 55 16.33 -10.18 8.84
C ASP A 55 14.82 -10.11 9.07
N THR A 56 14.30 -11.12 9.80
CA THR A 56 12.88 -11.18 10.14
C THR A 56 12.43 -9.92 10.85
N ASP A 57 11.39 -9.29 10.34
CA ASP A 57 10.82 -8.06 10.88
C ASP A 57 9.38 -8.30 11.34
N PRO A 58 9.10 -8.22 12.66
CA PRO A 58 7.76 -8.33 13.21
C PRO A 58 6.93 -7.03 13.14
N GLU A 59 7.56 -5.92 12.73
CA GLU A 59 6.97 -4.57 12.74
C GLU A 59 6.90 -3.95 11.34
N THR A 60 6.73 -4.79 10.32
CA THR A 60 6.56 -4.37 8.93
C THR A 60 5.26 -3.60 8.73
N ILE A 61 5.32 -2.57 7.88
CA ILE A 61 4.12 -1.88 7.39
C ILE A 61 3.90 -2.12 5.90
N PHE A 62 2.62 -2.17 5.51
CA PHE A 62 2.17 -2.04 4.12
C PHE A 62 1.56 -0.67 3.94
N ASN A 63 2.05 0.10 2.97
CA ASN A 63 1.51 1.40 2.66
C ASN A 63 1.25 1.57 1.16
N ILE A 64 0.27 2.38 0.81
CA ILE A 64 0.01 2.84 -0.56
C ILE A 64 0.03 4.36 -0.54
N ALA A 65 1.06 4.95 -1.16
CA ALA A 65 1.22 6.40 -1.27
C ALA A 65 0.53 6.92 -2.53
N MET A 66 -0.29 7.93 -2.37
CA MET A 66 -1.16 8.53 -3.40
C MET A 66 -0.98 10.04 -3.53
N GLY A 67 0.06 10.58 -2.90
CA GLY A 67 0.42 12.00 -2.97
C GLY A 67 1.10 12.37 -4.31
N ALA A 68 2.17 13.16 -4.26
CA ALA A 68 2.92 13.62 -5.43
C ALA A 68 3.93 12.55 -5.92
N VAL A 69 3.45 11.33 -6.17
CA VAL A 69 4.27 10.19 -6.59
C VAL A 69 5.01 10.50 -7.90
N GLY A 70 6.33 10.29 -7.89
CA GLY A 70 7.19 10.64 -9.02
C GLY A 70 7.32 12.15 -9.28
N GLY A 71 6.97 12.99 -8.30
CA GLY A 71 6.95 14.45 -8.41
C GLY A 71 5.72 15.01 -9.13
N GLU A 72 4.75 14.15 -9.50
CA GLU A 72 3.52 14.58 -10.17
C GLU A 72 2.52 15.16 -9.17
N GLN A 73 2.39 16.48 -9.12
CA GLN A 73 1.36 17.17 -8.33
C GLN A 73 0.06 17.26 -9.12
N ILE A 74 -0.92 16.39 -8.80
CA ILE A 74 -2.23 16.41 -9.43
C ILE A 74 -3.19 17.20 -8.55
N THR A 75 -3.44 18.44 -8.88
CA THR A 75 -4.30 19.37 -8.15
C THR A 75 -5.79 19.16 -8.45
N GLN A 76 -6.12 18.48 -9.56
CA GLN A 76 -7.51 18.17 -9.91
C GLN A 76 -8.09 17.14 -8.95
N GLN A 77 -9.27 17.42 -8.38
CA GLN A 77 -10.00 16.46 -7.56
C GLN A 77 -10.32 15.18 -8.36
N HIS A 78 -10.04 14.02 -7.77
CA HIS A 78 -10.23 12.71 -8.40
C HIS A 78 -10.44 11.61 -7.36
N ARG A 79 -10.84 10.41 -7.84
CA ARG A 79 -11.11 9.25 -7.01
C ARG A 79 -10.15 8.11 -7.36
N ILE A 80 -9.67 7.42 -6.34
CA ILE A 80 -8.93 6.16 -6.43
C ILE A 80 -9.75 5.12 -5.68
N CYS A 81 -10.04 3.99 -6.32
CA CYS A 81 -10.79 2.88 -5.75
C CYS A 81 -9.88 1.66 -5.62
N MET A 82 -9.92 0.99 -4.48
CA MET A 82 -9.12 -0.21 -4.17
C MET A 82 -10.01 -1.28 -3.59
N ASP A 83 -9.66 -2.55 -3.85
CA ASP A 83 -10.42 -3.71 -3.44
C ASP A 83 -9.52 -4.96 -3.43
N ASP A 84 -9.90 -5.99 -2.66
CA ASP A 84 -9.21 -7.29 -2.57
C ASP A 84 -7.71 -7.16 -2.27
N ILE A 85 -7.31 -6.42 -1.23
CA ILE A 85 -5.91 -6.28 -0.84
C ILE A 85 -5.47 -7.52 -0.06
N VAL A 86 -4.48 -8.25 -0.57
CA VAL A 86 -4.00 -9.51 -0.03
C VAL A 86 -2.48 -9.54 0.02
N LEU A 87 -1.91 -9.93 1.16
CA LEU A 87 -0.51 -10.28 1.33
C LEU A 87 -0.39 -11.73 1.77
N GLU A 88 0.19 -12.59 0.94
CA GLU A 88 0.30 -14.04 1.17
C GLU A 88 1.76 -14.47 1.31
N LYS A 89 2.05 -15.35 2.28
CA LYS A 89 3.30 -16.11 2.29
C LYS A 89 3.17 -17.29 1.32
N ILE A 90 3.81 -17.21 0.14
CA ILE A 90 3.71 -18.23 -0.91
C ILE A 90 4.79 -19.31 -0.85
N LYS A 91 5.89 -19.06 -0.12
CA LYS A 91 6.96 -20.04 0.13
C LYS A 91 7.70 -19.68 1.42
N ALA A 92 7.93 -20.69 2.28
CA ALA A 92 8.79 -20.59 3.46
C ALA A 92 10.10 -21.37 3.24
N PRO A 93 11.20 -21.04 3.98
CA PRO A 93 12.45 -21.82 3.94
C PRO A 93 12.22 -23.28 4.39
N GLU A 94 11.36 -23.49 5.39
CA GLU A 94 10.83 -24.80 5.80
C GLU A 94 9.33 -24.78 5.60
N ILE A 95 8.81 -25.75 4.84
CA ILE A 95 7.40 -25.80 4.47
C ILE A 95 6.58 -26.17 5.71
N LYS A 96 5.89 -25.18 6.31
CA LYS A 96 4.70 -25.42 7.11
C LYS A 96 3.49 -25.15 6.19
N PRO A 97 2.83 -26.19 5.67
CA PRO A 97 1.75 -26.02 4.68
C PRO A 97 0.59 -25.13 5.16
N GLU A 98 0.36 -25.09 6.45
CA GLU A 98 -0.70 -24.32 7.11
C GLU A 98 -0.49 -22.80 7.12
N GLU A 99 0.72 -22.33 6.84
CA GLU A 99 1.05 -20.90 6.77
C GLU A 99 1.10 -20.36 5.33
N THR A 100 1.10 -21.25 4.34
CA THR A 100 1.15 -20.87 2.93
C THR A 100 -0.23 -20.48 2.43
N GLY A 101 -0.33 -19.31 1.78
CA GLY A 101 -1.59 -18.79 1.23
C GLY A 101 -2.46 -18.04 2.23
N LYS A 102 -2.06 -17.93 3.51
CA LYS A 102 -2.77 -17.12 4.49
C LYS A 102 -2.55 -15.63 4.18
N ASN A 103 -3.65 -14.87 4.11
CA ASN A 103 -3.56 -13.42 4.03
C ASN A 103 -3.01 -12.85 5.34
N LEU A 104 -1.90 -12.11 5.28
CA LEU A 104 -1.29 -11.46 6.43
C LEU A 104 -1.94 -10.10 6.74
N LEU A 105 -2.62 -9.50 5.76
CA LEU A 105 -3.40 -8.28 5.95
C LEU A 105 -4.81 -8.62 6.43
N THR A 106 -5.33 -7.84 7.35
CA THR A 106 -6.68 -7.96 7.87
C THR A 106 -7.61 -7.01 7.14
N ASN A 107 -8.90 -7.36 7.03
CA ASN A 107 -9.94 -6.50 6.45
C ASN A 107 -9.54 -5.90 5.08
N GLY A 108 -8.89 -6.72 4.22
CA GLY A 108 -8.44 -6.27 2.89
C GLY A 108 -9.57 -6.09 1.88
N ASP A 109 -10.76 -6.60 2.18
CA ASP A 109 -12.02 -6.41 1.45
C ASP A 109 -12.86 -5.25 1.99
N PHE A 110 -12.39 -4.57 3.05
CA PHE A 110 -13.08 -3.46 3.73
C PHE A 110 -14.51 -3.79 4.21
N SER A 111 -14.83 -5.06 4.45
CA SER A 111 -16.15 -5.48 4.95
C SER A 111 -16.45 -4.95 6.35
N ASP A 112 -15.41 -4.67 7.16
CA ASP A 112 -15.49 -4.02 8.48
C ASP A 112 -14.99 -2.56 8.41
N GLY A 113 -15.44 -1.82 7.42
CA GLY A 113 -15.05 -0.43 7.23
C GLY A 113 -13.54 -0.27 7.07
N THR A 114 -12.94 0.67 7.81
CA THR A 114 -11.48 0.91 7.81
C THR A 114 -10.77 0.25 8.99
N ASN A 115 -11.40 -0.67 9.69
CA ASN A 115 -10.80 -1.35 10.84
C ASN A 115 -9.49 -2.06 10.45
N GLY A 116 -8.43 -1.85 11.22
CA GLY A 116 -7.09 -2.35 10.94
C GLY A 116 -6.28 -1.52 9.91
N TRP A 117 -6.86 -0.49 9.30
CA TRP A 117 -6.19 0.36 8.33
C TRP A 117 -5.96 1.78 8.86
N GLY A 118 -4.73 2.27 8.74
CA GLY A 118 -4.38 3.68 8.92
C GLY A 118 -4.59 4.46 7.62
N ILE A 119 -5.19 5.64 7.73
CA ILE A 119 -5.40 6.56 6.61
C ILE A 119 -4.68 7.85 6.93
N ASN A 120 -3.64 8.17 6.16
CA ASN A 120 -2.97 9.45 6.22
C ASN A 120 -3.47 10.34 5.08
N THR A 121 -4.08 11.46 5.41
CA THR A 121 -4.49 12.49 4.44
C THR A 121 -3.82 13.82 4.73
N ASN A 122 -2.84 13.81 5.66
CA ASN A 122 -2.16 14.95 6.23
C ASN A 122 -3.12 16.07 6.73
N ALA A 123 -2.66 16.98 7.59
CA ALA A 123 -3.50 17.95 8.32
C ALA A 123 -4.43 18.84 7.46
N ASP A 124 -4.17 18.95 6.16
CA ASP A 124 -4.92 19.82 5.23
C ASP A 124 -6.07 19.12 4.52
N GLN A 125 -6.56 17.97 5.01
CA GLN A 125 -7.63 17.19 4.38
C GLN A 125 -7.44 16.99 2.86
N LYS A 126 -6.26 16.54 2.48
CA LYS A 126 -5.88 16.34 1.06
C LYS A 126 -6.73 15.30 0.35
N ALA A 127 -7.35 14.39 1.11
CA ALA A 127 -8.30 13.43 0.60
C ALA A 127 -9.42 13.15 1.62
N THR A 128 -10.56 12.66 1.13
CA THR A 128 -11.61 12.05 1.93
C THR A 128 -11.78 10.59 1.52
N THR A 129 -12.17 9.72 2.45
CA THR A 129 -12.37 8.29 2.19
C THR A 129 -13.82 7.89 2.41
N VAL A 130 -14.27 6.94 1.60
CA VAL A 130 -15.58 6.28 1.77
C VAL A 130 -15.38 4.78 1.50
N VAL A 131 -15.88 3.94 2.42
CA VAL A 131 -15.96 2.48 2.19
C VAL A 131 -17.29 2.18 1.49
N THR A 132 -17.25 1.45 0.39
CA THR A 132 -18.43 1.05 -0.38
C THR A 132 -18.28 -0.39 -0.82
N HIS A 133 -19.30 -1.24 -0.63
CA HIS A 133 -19.47 -2.60 -1.20
C HIS A 133 -18.15 -3.37 -1.41
N GLY A 134 -17.35 -3.55 -0.35
CA GLY A 134 -16.11 -4.34 -0.40
C GLY A 134 -14.89 -3.60 -0.94
N GLY A 135 -14.85 -2.27 -0.87
CA GLY A 135 -13.70 -1.48 -1.27
C GLY A 135 -13.61 -0.12 -0.59
N ILE A 136 -12.44 0.50 -0.65
CA ILE A 136 -12.22 1.87 -0.17
C ILE A 136 -12.02 2.83 -1.34
N VAL A 137 -12.66 3.98 -1.27
CA VAL A 137 -12.58 5.05 -2.28
C VAL A 137 -11.90 6.27 -1.67
N PHE A 138 -10.81 6.71 -2.27
CA PHE A 138 -10.17 7.99 -1.94
C PHE A 138 -10.59 9.07 -2.94
N GLN A 139 -11.20 10.15 -2.43
CA GLN A 139 -11.42 11.38 -3.18
C GLN A 139 -10.26 12.33 -2.90
N VAL A 140 -9.21 12.26 -3.72
CA VAL A 140 -8.02 13.09 -3.56
C VAL A 140 -8.30 14.49 -4.12
N LYS A 141 -8.30 15.50 -3.24
CA LYS A 141 -8.52 16.91 -3.58
C LYS A 141 -7.20 17.65 -3.83
N ASN A 142 -6.19 17.32 -3.03
CA ASN A 142 -4.84 17.86 -3.13
C ASN A 142 -3.85 16.73 -2.81
N PRO A 143 -2.96 16.34 -3.75
CA PRO A 143 -2.03 15.25 -3.53
C PRO A 143 -0.89 15.59 -2.55
N GLY A 144 -0.75 16.88 -2.19
CA GLY A 144 0.42 17.37 -1.46
C GLY A 144 1.67 17.45 -2.31
N VAL A 145 2.83 17.50 -1.66
CA VAL A 145 4.15 17.61 -2.31
C VAL A 145 4.96 16.32 -2.18
N ASN A 146 4.60 15.46 -1.25
CA ASN A 146 5.28 14.20 -0.96
C ASN A 146 4.39 13.00 -1.32
N ASP A 147 5.00 11.86 -1.61
CA ASP A 147 4.31 10.61 -1.92
C ASP A 147 3.38 10.17 -0.76
N TRP A 148 3.83 10.37 0.47
CA TRP A 148 3.14 9.98 1.70
C TRP A 148 2.09 10.98 2.21
N ASP A 149 1.84 12.08 1.51
CA ASP A 149 0.80 13.04 1.90
C ASP A 149 -0.62 12.47 1.81
N VAL A 150 -0.80 11.41 1.02
CA VAL A 150 -2.03 10.59 0.97
C VAL A 150 -1.65 9.12 0.92
N GLN A 151 -1.97 8.36 1.99
CA GLN A 151 -1.60 6.95 2.14
C GLN A 151 -2.73 6.11 2.73
N LEU A 152 -2.71 4.82 2.38
CA LEU A 152 -3.40 3.74 3.08
C LEU A 152 -2.33 2.81 3.66
N ILE A 153 -2.41 2.51 4.96
CA ILE A 153 -1.34 1.84 5.71
C ILE A 153 -1.94 0.72 6.54
N GLN A 154 -1.28 -0.43 6.58
CA GLN A 154 -1.52 -1.46 7.60
C GLN A 154 -0.18 -1.93 8.17
N ASN A 155 -0.14 -2.16 9.48
CA ASN A 155 1.01 -2.66 10.23
C ASN A 155 0.60 -3.88 11.07
N GLY A 156 1.54 -4.40 11.88
CA GLY A 156 1.24 -5.51 12.82
C GLY A 156 1.32 -6.90 12.19
N PHE A 157 2.05 -7.08 11.08
CA PHE A 157 2.37 -8.38 10.50
C PHE A 157 3.89 -8.56 10.36
N THR A 158 4.32 -9.82 10.26
CA THR A 158 5.74 -10.19 10.20
C THR A 158 6.14 -10.68 8.81
N LEU A 159 7.27 -10.18 8.30
CA LEU A 159 7.94 -10.74 7.14
C LEU A 159 9.19 -11.51 7.59
N GLU A 160 9.20 -12.82 7.33
CA GLU A 160 10.25 -13.72 7.74
C GLU A 160 11.36 -13.83 6.69
N LYS A 161 12.63 -13.80 7.14
CA LYS A 161 13.81 -13.97 6.28
C LYS A 161 13.71 -15.24 5.44
N GLY A 162 14.03 -15.13 4.15
CA GLY A 162 14.02 -16.25 3.21
C GLY A 162 12.64 -16.64 2.69
N CYS A 163 11.56 -16.16 3.27
CA CYS A 163 10.20 -16.40 2.78
C CYS A 163 9.92 -15.58 1.53
N LYS A 164 9.06 -16.11 0.66
CA LYS A 164 8.58 -15.44 -0.54
C LYS A 164 7.12 -15.02 -0.36
N TYR A 165 6.84 -13.76 -0.59
CA TYR A 165 5.52 -13.15 -0.40
C TYR A 165 4.94 -12.69 -1.72
N ARG A 166 3.59 -12.68 -1.79
CA ARG A 166 2.83 -12.10 -2.89
C ARG A 166 1.88 -11.06 -2.34
N VAL A 167 1.97 -9.84 -2.80
CA VAL A 167 0.95 -8.82 -2.60
C VAL A 167 0.07 -8.76 -3.84
N LYS A 168 -1.24 -8.70 -3.65
CA LYS A 168 -2.24 -8.61 -4.72
C LYS A 168 -3.38 -7.71 -4.28
N PHE A 169 -3.79 -6.79 -5.11
CA PHE A 169 -4.95 -5.94 -4.89
C PHE A 169 -5.53 -5.42 -6.19
N LYS A 170 -6.81 -5.11 -6.19
CA LYS A 170 -7.49 -4.45 -7.30
C LYS A 170 -7.58 -2.96 -7.05
N VAL A 171 -7.34 -2.16 -8.08
CA VAL A 171 -7.41 -0.71 -7.96
C VAL A 171 -7.96 -0.08 -9.22
N THR A 172 -8.78 0.95 -9.07
CA THR A 172 -9.30 1.72 -10.19
C THR A 172 -9.20 3.23 -9.91
N SER A 173 -9.09 4.03 -10.96
CA SER A 173 -9.12 5.50 -10.86
C SER A 173 -10.03 6.08 -11.94
N THR A 174 -10.70 7.19 -11.63
CA THR A 174 -11.53 7.92 -12.60
C THR A 174 -10.72 8.76 -13.57
N LYS A 175 -9.42 8.80 -13.44
CA LYS A 175 -8.46 9.41 -14.38
C LYS A 175 -7.16 8.61 -14.35
N ALA A 176 -6.46 8.49 -15.49
CA ALA A 176 -5.20 7.78 -15.57
C ALA A 176 -4.18 8.35 -14.55
N ARG A 177 -3.53 7.47 -13.80
CA ARG A 177 -2.52 7.81 -12.77
C ARG A 177 -1.50 6.71 -12.65
N THR A 178 -0.25 7.06 -12.36
CA THR A 178 0.78 6.13 -11.90
C THR A 178 0.71 6.00 -10.38
N ILE A 179 0.76 4.77 -9.87
CA ILE A 179 0.91 4.45 -8.45
C ILE A 179 2.35 4.00 -8.21
N LYS A 180 3.02 4.56 -7.22
CA LYS A 180 4.29 4.07 -6.70
C LYS A 180 4.01 3.12 -5.54
N LEU A 181 4.60 1.94 -5.59
CA LEU A 181 4.71 1.03 -4.48
C LEU A 181 6.02 1.35 -3.77
N GLY A 182 5.97 1.76 -2.55
CA GLY A 182 7.12 2.05 -1.72
C GLY A 182 7.21 1.06 -0.59
#